data_66235a75ea32ce5c594bebec5f73f74a
#
_entry.id   66235a75ea32ce5c594bebec5f73f74a
#
_cell.length_a   1.000
_cell.length_b   1.000
_cell.length_c   1.000
_cell.angle_alpha   90.00
_cell.angle_beta   90.00
_cell.angle_gamma   90.00
#
_symmetry.space_group_name_H-M   'P 1'
#
loop_
_entity.id
_entity.type
_entity.pdbx_description
1 polymer ?
#
loop_
_entity_poly.entity_id
_entity_poly.type
_entity_poly.pdbx_seq_one_letter_code
_entity_poly.pdbx_strand_id
1 'polypeptide(L)'
;DYLPGCKEAVGGEGMKSLADTMHECGYMFGIHDQYRDYYLAAPSFDENYACRLTDGSIPKHQRWAGGPQSYLCATQAPYYVKRNFQEIEKNGIHLDGAYLDVFTCNEGDECDNPMHRMTRRDCYEFRAKCFEYLLSKGILPSSEEVSDWAVPSLVFCHYAPYDFMLRQPGEPKQGIPVPLYNLVYHDCVIAPWMMDKVSEEEDYMLYALLNGGAPYLIRDAAYPNFDGAFEAGVELKLEEDIKRCKVVSDLHEKVAKCEMVRHEMIDNNPMIQRTTFSDGTQ
;
A
#
# COMPACT_ATOMS: atom_id res chain seq x y z
N ASP A 1 14.56 12.49 2.91
CA ASP A 1 14.60 12.74 4.34
C ASP A 1 13.33 13.38 4.87
N TYR A 2 12.79 14.31 4.17
CA TYR A 2 11.45 14.86 4.29
C TYR A 2 11.19 15.87 3.17
N LEU A 3 9.96 16.33 3.06
CA LEU A 3 9.62 17.42 2.16
C LEU A 3 10.21 18.77 2.61
N PRO A 4 10.58 19.67 1.73
CA PRO A 4 9.89 19.92 0.46
C PRO A 4 10.33 18.97 -0.64
N GLY A 5 9.48 18.79 -1.67
CA GLY A 5 9.79 18.04 -2.86
C GLY A 5 11.13 18.37 -3.47
N CYS A 6 11.61 17.55 -4.39
CA CYS A 6 12.92 17.70 -4.98
C CYS A 6 13.06 19.06 -5.69
N LYS A 7 14.28 19.59 -5.67
CA LYS A 7 14.59 20.91 -6.25
C LYS A 7 14.34 20.97 -7.76
N GLU A 8 14.53 19.85 -8.44
CA GLU A 8 14.29 19.67 -9.86
C GLU A 8 12.82 19.83 -10.24
N ALA A 9 11.91 19.52 -9.30
CA ALA A 9 10.47 19.70 -9.42
C ALA A 9 9.97 20.98 -8.71
N VAL A 10 10.83 22.00 -8.60
CA VAL A 10 10.53 23.32 -8.00
C VAL A 10 10.25 23.26 -6.48
N GLY A 11 10.60 22.17 -5.83
CA GLY A 11 10.50 22.05 -4.37
C GLY A 11 9.08 22.14 -3.83
N GLY A 12 8.93 22.74 -2.65
CA GLY A 12 7.62 22.88 -2.00
C GLY A 12 6.62 23.75 -2.75
N GLU A 13 7.08 24.79 -3.46
CA GLU A 13 6.20 25.63 -4.28
C GLU A 13 5.63 24.84 -5.46
N GLY A 14 6.45 24.01 -6.12
CA GLY A 14 5.98 23.14 -7.19
C GLY A 14 4.97 22.11 -6.70
N MET A 15 5.21 21.51 -5.55
CA MET A 15 4.27 20.56 -4.94
C MET A 15 2.95 21.26 -4.57
N LYS A 16 3.01 22.46 -4.00
CA LYS A 16 1.82 23.23 -3.69
C LYS A 16 1.03 23.56 -4.96
N SER A 17 1.69 24.04 -6.02
CA SER A 17 1.05 24.35 -7.30
C SER A 17 0.39 23.11 -7.91
N LEU A 18 1.03 21.93 -7.78
CA LEU A 18 0.43 20.67 -8.26
C LEU A 18 -0.81 20.31 -7.43
N ALA A 19 -0.74 20.39 -6.11
CA ALA A 19 -1.88 20.11 -5.24
C ALA A 19 -3.08 21.04 -5.57
N ASP A 20 -2.81 22.35 -5.68
CA ASP A 20 -3.84 23.34 -6.02
C ASP A 20 -4.48 23.02 -7.38
N THR A 21 -3.67 22.70 -8.40
CA THR A 21 -4.16 22.31 -9.73
C THR A 21 -5.03 21.05 -9.69
N MET A 22 -4.63 20.05 -8.92
CA MET A 22 -5.43 18.82 -8.77
C MET A 22 -6.80 19.13 -8.15
N HIS A 23 -6.83 19.96 -7.10
CA HIS A 23 -8.09 20.40 -6.48
C HIS A 23 -8.95 21.24 -7.40
N GLU A 24 -8.37 22.16 -8.18
CA GLU A 24 -9.09 22.94 -9.21
C GLU A 24 -9.72 22.03 -10.28
N CYS A 25 -9.09 20.92 -10.61
CA CYS A 25 -9.62 19.90 -11.51
C CYS A 25 -10.64 18.95 -10.85
N GLY A 26 -10.91 19.10 -9.56
CA GLY A 26 -11.84 18.26 -8.80
C GLY A 26 -11.26 16.90 -8.37
N TYR A 27 -9.95 16.76 -8.39
CA TYR A 27 -9.24 15.56 -7.91
C TYR A 27 -8.76 15.72 -6.47
N MET A 28 -8.55 14.59 -5.80
CA MET A 28 -7.82 14.53 -4.54
C MET A 28 -6.32 14.53 -4.80
N PHE A 29 -5.55 15.07 -3.86
CA PHE A 29 -4.10 15.08 -3.92
C PHE A 29 -3.52 14.34 -2.73
N GLY A 30 -2.66 13.35 -2.98
CA GLY A 30 -1.96 12.57 -1.95
C GLY A 30 -0.48 12.46 -2.25
N ILE A 31 0.28 12.10 -1.24
CA ILE A 31 1.72 11.89 -1.35
C ILE A 31 2.10 10.46 -0.97
N HIS A 32 3.22 10.01 -1.52
CA HIS A 32 3.92 8.80 -1.11
C HIS A 32 5.06 9.18 -0.17
N ASP A 33 5.12 8.57 1.01
CA ASP A 33 6.17 8.76 2.00
C ASP A 33 6.47 7.43 2.71
N GLN A 34 7.59 7.32 3.39
CA GLN A 34 7.93 6.10 4.12
C GLN A 34 8.74 6.39 5.38
N TYR A 35 8.61 5.54 6.41
CA TYR A 35 9.19 5.73 7.75
C TYR A 35 9.76 4.43 8.31
N ARG A 36 10.24 3.55 7.44
CA ARG A 36 10.92 2.31 7.80
C ARG A 36 12.34 2.26 7.25
N ASP A 37 12.51 2.48 5.95
CA ASP A 37 13.82 2.49 5.32
C ASP A 37 14.57 3.76 5.70
N TYR A 38 15.63 3.60 6.47
CA TYR A 38 16.37 4.69 7.09
C TYR A 38 17.73 4.86 6.41
N TYR A 39 17.78 5.75 5.42
CA TYR A 39 18.96 5.96 4.60
C TYR A 39 20.11 6.53 5.42
N LEU A 40 21.29 5.89 5.37
CA LEU A 40 22.47 6.30 6.14
C LEU A 40 23.01 7.68 5.71
N ALA A 41 22.73 8.10 4.47
CA ALA A 41 23.12 9.41 3.94
C ALA A 41 22.08 10.51 4.21
N ALA A 42 20.92 10.18 4.80
CA ALA A 42 19.91 11.17 5.10
C ALA A 42 20.40 12.15 6.19
N PRO A 43 20.16 13.46 6.04
CA PRO A 43 20.54 14.46 7.06
C PRO A 43 19.93 14.18 8.43
N SER A 44 18.79 13.52 8.51
CA SER A 44 18.12 13.13 9.76
C SER A 44 18.56 11.77 10.29
N PHE A 45 19.51 11.09 9.64
CA PHE A 45 19.98 9.80 10.12
C PHE A 45 20.69 9.95 11.48
N ASP A 46 20.18 9.21 12.46
CA ASP A 46 20.76 9.08 13.79
C ASP A 46 20.76 7.61 14.20
N GLU A 47 21.94 7.07 14.46
CA GLU A 47 22.09 5.66 14.88
C GLU A 47 21.30 5.33 16.16
N ASN A 48 21.01 6.34 16.99
CA ASN A 48 20.21 6.14 18.20
C ASN A 48 18.74 5.85 17.89
N TYR A 49 18.25 6.13 16.68
CA TYR A 49 16.87 5.88 16.27
C TYR A 49 16.73 4.65 15.36
N ALA A 50 17.86 4.08 14.93
CA ALA A 50 17.85 2.84 14.15
C ALA A 50 17.52 1.63 15.04
N CYS A 51 16.87 0.62 14.43
CA CYS A 51 16.72 -0.68 15.06
C CYS A 51 18.06 -1.30 15.40
N ARG A 52 18.15 -2.01 16.53
CA ARG A 52 19.31 -2.79 16.93
C ARG A 52 18.95 -4.27 17.05
N LEU A 53 19.85 -5.11 16.59
CA LEU A 53 19.79 -6.56 16.80
C LEU A 53 20.18 -6.92 18.23
N THR A 54 19.99 -8.18 18.61
CA THR A 54 20.29 -8.72 19.94
C THR A 54 21.76 -8.55 20.34
N ASP A 55 22.68 -8.56 19.36
CA ASP A 55 24.12 -8.32 19.58
C ASP A 55 24.48 -6.83 19.66
N GLY A 56 23.48 -5.93 19.59
CA GLY A 56 23.65 -4.49 19.62
C GLY A 56 24.02 -3.84 18.28
N SER A 57 24.24 -4.64 17.23
CA SER A 57 24.52 -4.13 15.88
C SER A 57 23.32 -3.50 15.23
N ILE A 58 23.57 -2.59 14.26
CA ILE A 58 22.55 -1.96 13.43
C ILE A 58 22.49 -2.72 12.11
N PRO A 59 21.32 -3.32 11.74
CA PRO A 59 21.17 -4.00 10.46
C PRO A 59 21.34 -2.99 9.32
N LYS A 60 22.09 -3.37 8.28
CA LYS A 60 22.31 -2.55 7.09
C LYS A 60 22.00 -3.37 5.84
N HIS A 61 21.38 -2.71 4.89
CA HIS A 61 21.10 -3.29 3.58
C HIS A 61 21.17 -2.21 2.50
N GLN A 62 21.15 -2.65 1.25
CA GLN A 62 21.07 -1.75 0.09
C GLN A 62 20.14 -2.42 -0.94
N ARG A 63 18.87 -2.08 -0.86
CA ARG A 63 17.84 -2.64 -1.76
C ARG A 63 17.38 -1.65 -2.81
N TRP A 64 17.50 -0.36 -2.53
CA TRP A 64 16.96 0.71 -3.37
C TRP A 64 18.04 1.67 -3.84
N ALA A 65 17.76 2.39 -4.92
CA ALA A 65 18.71 3.29 -5.57
C ALA A 65 19.21 4.46 -4.69
N GLY A 66 18.50 4.77 -3.61
CA GLY A 66 18.89 5.84 -2.67
C GLY A 66 20.13 5.56 -1.81
N GLY A 67 20.71 4.36 -1.92
CA GLY A 67 21.96 3.98 -1.25
C GLY A 67 21.76 3.10 0.00
N PRO A 68 22.81 2.93 0.82
CA PRO A 68 22.74 2.10 2.02
C PRO A 68 21.71 2.57 3.03
N GLN A 69 21.00 1.61 3.60
CA GLN A 69 19.87 1.80 4.51
C GLN A 69 20.05 0.99 5.78
N SER A 70 19.37 1.44 6.82
CA SER A 70 19.03 0.67 8.02
C SER A 70 17.50 0.68 8.17
N TYR A 71 16.99 0.30 9.34
CA TYR A 71 15.59 0.40 9.70
C TYR A 71 15.40 1.45 10.79
N LEU A 72 14.55 2.44 10.54
CA LEU A 72 14.07 3.33 11.59
C LEU A 72 13.24 2.51 12.58
N CYS A 73 13.53 2.59 13.86
CA CYS A 73 12.69 1.95 14.85
C CYS A 73 11.28 2.55 14.81
N ALA A 74 10.26 1.71 14.69
CA ALA A 74 8.88 2.19 14.54
C ALA A 74 8.41 3.03 15.73
N THR A 75 9.04 2.90 16.91
CA THR A 75 8.79 3.80 18.06
C THR A 75 9.04 5.26 17.74
N GLN A 76 9.89 5.56 16.74
CA GLN A 76 10.25 6.91 16.30
C GLN A 76 9.38 7.40 15.13
N ALA A 77 8.73 6.48 14.40
CA ALA A 77 7.95 6.82 13.21
C ALA A 77 6.86 7.88 13.47
N PRO A 78 6.06 7.83 14.57
CA PRO A 78 5.04 8.84 14.84
C PRO A 78 5.61 10.26 15.00
N TYR A 79 6.82 10.39 15.52
CA TYR A 79 7.49 11.68 15.63
C TYR A 79 7.82 12.23 14.23
N TYR A 80 8.41 11.41 13.37
CA TYR A 80 8.80 11.82 12.02
C TYR A 80 7.58 12.12 11.14
N VAL A 81 6.53 11.28 11.20
CA VAL A 81 5.26 11.53 10.51
C VAL A 81 4.69 12.89 10.93
N LYS A 82 4.56 13.12 12.24
CA LYS A 82 4.04 14.38 12.75
C LYS A 82 4.87 15.58 12.30
N ARG A 83 6.20 15.50 12.40
CA ARG A 83 7.12 16.54 11.95
C ARG A 83 6.93 16.89 10.49
N ASN A 84 6.97 15.86 9.63
CA ASN A 84 6.92 16.03 8.18
C ASN A 84 5.57 16.61 7.73
N PHE A 85 4.47 16.05 8.21
CA PHE A 85 3.14 16.54 7.83
C PHE A 85 2.83 17.94 8.37
N GLN A 86 3.38 18.32 9.51
CA GLN A 86 3.32 19.71 9.98
C GLN A 86 4.11 20.67 9.07
N GLU A 87 5.25 20.26 8.55
CA GLU A 87 6.01 21.08 7.60
C GLU A 87 5.29 21.20 6.24
N ILE A 88 4.65 20.11 5.77
CA ILE A 88 3.81 20.16 4.56
C ILE A 88 2.66 21.18 4.76
N GLU A 89 1.95 21.09 5.88
CA GLU A 89 0.85 22.00 6.24
C GLU A 89 1.33 23.46 6.31
N LYS A 90 2.49 23.73 6.94
CA LYS A 90 3.09 25.07 7.02
C LYS A 90 3.46 25.65 5.65
N ASN A 91 3.83 24.80 4.70
CA ASN A 91 4.10 25.19 3.31
C ASN A 91 2.82 25.43 2.50
N GLY A 92 1.64 25.33 3.13
CA GLY A 92 0.35 25.57 2.50
C GLY A 92 -0.04 24.48 1.49
N ILE A 93 0.52 23.29 1.61
CA ILE A 93 0.18 22.14 0.77
C ILE A 93 -0.97 21.39 1.45
N HIS A 94 -2.13 21.34 0.80
CA HIS A 94 -3.28 20.59 1.28
C HIS A 94 -3.22 19.17 0.75
N LEU A 95 -3.34 18.19 1.65
CA LEU A 95 -3.31 16.75 1.35
C LEU A 95 -4.65 16.12 1.70
N ASP A 96 -5.22 15.36 0.75
CA ASP A 96 -6.40 14.51 0.98
C ASP A 96 -5.99 13.11 1.39
N GLY A 97 -4.82 12.65 0.98
CA GLY A 97 -4.34 11.31 1.26
C GLY A 97 -2.83 11.22 1.46
N ALA A 98 -2.40 10.15 2.08
CA ALA A 98 -0.98 9.83 2.24
C ALA A 98 -0.77 8.30 2.23
N TYR A 99 0.11 7.87 1.35
CA TYR A 99 0.57 6.50 1.27
C TYR A 99 1.84 6.36 2.11
N LEU A 100 1.75 5.61 3.20
CA LEU A 100 2.92 5.27 4.03
C LEU A 100 3.46 3.90 3.58
N ASP A 101 4.51 3.95 2.80
CA ASP A 101 5.12 2.80 2.16
C ASP A 101 5.70 1.80 3.18
N VAL A 102 5.75 0.53 2.81
CA VAL A 102 6.33 -0.61 3.53
C VAL A 102 5.79 -0.87 4.96
N PHE A 103 4.70 -0.22 5.37
CA PHE A 103 4.17 -0.43 6.71
C PHE A 103 3.36 -1.72 6.84
N THR A 104 2.61 -2.08 5.80
CA THR A 104 1.68 -3.22 5.84
C THR A 104 2.14 -4.45 5.06
N CYS A 105 3.18 -4.35 4.23
CA CYS A 105 3.73 -5.46 3.44
C CYS A 105 4.81 -6.27 4.17
N ASN A 106 5.27 -5.83 5.35
CA ASN A 106 6.33 -6.47 6.08
C ASN A 106 5.85 -7.00 7.43
N GLU A 107 6.48 -8.07 7.89
CA GLU A 107 6.40 -8.45 9.29
C GLU A 107 6.87 -7.29 10.18
N GLY A 108 6.34 -7.21 11.40
CA GLY A 108 6.78 -6.22 12.37
C GLY A 108 8.28 -6.35 12.66
N ASP A 109 8.98 -5.22 12.63
CA ASP A 109 10.38 -5.18 13.02
C ASP A 109 10.52 -5.31 14.55
N GLU A 110 11.66 -5.85 14.98
CA GLU A 110 12.04 -5.92 16.39
C GLU A 110 13.25 -5.01 16.66
N CYS A 111 13.36 -4.50 17.86
CA CYS A 111 14.47 -3.64 18.24
C CYS A 111 14.92 -3.93 19.68
N ASP A 112 16.19 -4.27 19.86
CA ASP A 112 16.80 -4.51 21.18
C ASP A 112 17.53 -3.30 21.75
N ASN A 113 17.37 -2.09 21.15
CA ASN A 113 17.93 -0.88 21.74
C ASN A 113 17.29 -0.62 23.11
N PRO A 114 18.06 -0.52 24.19
CA PRO A 114 17.52 -0.35 25.55
C PRO A 114 16.71 0.94 25.73
N MET A 115 16.95 1.95 24.91
CA MET A 115 16.24 3.24 24.98
C MET A 115 14.85 3.21 24.32
N HIS A 116 14.63 2.29 23.39
CA HIS A 116 13.36 2.13 22.65
C HIS A 116 13.17 0.70 22.19
N ARG A 117 13.25 -0.22 23.14
CA ARG A 117 13.00 -1.64 22.88
C ARG A 117 11.60 -1.83 22.28
N MET A 118 11.50 -2.70 21.29
CA MET A 118 10.29 -2.87 20.52
C MET A 118 10.13 -4.33 20.09
N THR A 119 8.99 -4.93 20.40
CA THR A 119 8.54 -6.20 19.84
C THR A 119 7.83 -5.99 18.50
N ARG A 120 7.56 -7.06 17.75
CA ARG A 120 6.72 -7.00 16.53
C ARG A 120 5.35 -6.38 16.78
N ARG A 121 4.73 -6.73 17.90
CA ARG A 121 3.45 -6.15 18.29
C ARG A 121 3.55 -4.65 18.51
N ASP A 122 4.56 -4.21 19.24
CA ASP A 122 4.79 -2.78 19.46
C ASP A 122 5.03 -2.05 18.13
N CYS A 123 5.74 -2.69 17.19
CA CYS A 123 5.95 -2.17 15.84
C CYS A 123 4.63 -1.86 15.14
N TYR A 124 3.69 -2.80 15.13
CA TYR A 124 2.37 -2.58 14.55
C TYR A 124 1.60 -1.47 15.26
N GLU A 125 1.64 -1.42 16.58
CA GLU A 125 0.99 -0.37 17.37
C GLU A 125 1.55 1.03 17.05
N PHE A 126 2.87 1.17 16.86
CA PHE A 126 3.48 2.45 16.49
C PHE A 126 3.21 2.83 15.04
N ARG A 127 3.18 1.87 14.11
CA ARG A 127 2.76 2.11 12.73
C ARG A 127 1.28 2.54 12.66
N ALA A 128 0.40 1.90 13.42
CA ALA A 128 -1.01 2.28 13.52
C ALA A 128 -1.18 3.73 14.01
N LYS A 129 -0.40 4.17 15.00
CA LYS A 129 -0.41 5.56 15.47
C LYS A 129 -0.06 6.58 14.38
N CYS A 130 0.73 6.19 13.37
CA CYS A 130 1.00 7.04 12.21
C CYS A 130 -0.26 7.22 11.36
N PHE A 131 -0.99 6.16 11.07
CA PHE A 131 -2.26 6.21 10.35
C PHE A 131 -3.33 6.99 11.12
N GLU A 132 -3.46 6.73 12.43
CA GLU A 132 -4.39 7.45 13.32
C GLU A 132 -4.12 8.96 13.33
N TYR A 133 -2.83 9.35 13.34
CA TYR A 133 -2.46 10.76 13.25
C TYR A 133 -2.93 11.39 11.93
N LEU A 134 -2.73 10.70 10.79
CA LEU A 134 -3.22 11.18 9.48
C LEU A 134 -4.73 11.33 9.47
N LEU A 135 -5.48 10.32 9.93
CA LEU A 135 -6.93 10.41 10.06
C LEU A 135 -7.38 11.58 10.94
N SER A 136 -6.67 11.84 12.05
CA SER A 136 -6.97 12.98 12.94
C SER A 136 -6.79 14.35 12.27
N LYS A 137 -6.04 14.38 11.15
CA LYS A 137 -5.82 15.55 10.30
C LYS A 137 -6.77 15.62 9.09
N GLY A 138 -7.66 14.64 8.93
CA GLY A 138 -8.51 14.51 7.76
C GLY A 138 -7.81 13.98 6.52
N ILE A 139 -6.60 13.44 6.66
CA ILE A 139 -5.80 12.84 5.58
C ILE A 139 -6.08 11.34 5.55
N LEU A 140 -6.49 10.81 4.38
CA LEU A 140 -6.81 9.41 4.19
C LEU A 140 -5.53 8.56 4.11
N PRO A 141 -5.25 7.68 5.09
CA PRO A 141 -4.04 6.87 5.06
C PRO A 141 -4.21 5.64 4.17
N SER A 142 -3.13 5.33 3.48
CA SER A 142 -2.98 4.10 2.70
C SER A 142 -1.60 3.50 2.91
N SER A 143 -1.43 2.24 2.51
CA SER A 143 -0.16 1.55 2.54
C SER A 143 -0.13 0.44 1.49
N GLU A 144 0.88 -0.43 1.51
CA GLU A 144 1.17 -1.33 0.40
C GLU A 144 0.20 -2.51 0.33
N GLU A 145 0.02 -3.27 1.39
CA GLU A 145 -0.79 -4.49 1.39
C GLU A 145 -1.91 -4.44 2.44
N VAL A 146 -2.83 -5.39 2.34
CA VAL A 146 -3.86 -5.60 3.35
C VAL A 146 -3.26 -6.20 4.62
N SER A 147 -3.70 -5.72 5.78
CA SER A 147 -3.27 -6.25 7.07
C SER A 147 -4.33 -6.00 8.13
N ASP A 148 -4.63 -7.01 8.95
CA ASP A 148 -5.68 -6.97 9.97
C ASP A 148 -5.44 -5.90 11.05
N TRP A 149 -4.19 -5.73 11.49
CA TRP A 149 -3.83 -4.74 12.50
C TRP A 149 -4.03 -3.29 12.03
N ALA A 150 -3.99 -3.04 10.71
CA ALA A 150 -4.12 -1.71 10.11
C ALA A 150 -5.58 -1.30 9.85
N VAL A 151 -6.51 -2.27 9.77
CA VAL A 151 -7.93 -2.03 9.43
C VAL A 151 -8.58 -0.87 10.18
N PRO A 152 -8.36 -0.65 11.50
CA PRO A 152 -9.00 0.45 12.20
C PRO A 152 -8.66 1.85 11.68
N SER A 153 -7.58 1.99 10.92
CA SER A 153 -7.08 3.30 10.48
C SER A 153 -6.67 3.37 9.01
N LEU A 154 -6.59 2.23 8.31
CA LEU A 154 -6.25 2.17 6.89
C LEU A 154 -7.52 2.32 6.03
N VAL A 155 -7.49 3.21 5.03
CA VAL A 155 -8.64 3.45 4.14
C VAL A 155 -8.54 2.60 2.87
N PHE A 156 -7.35 2.53 2.28
CA PHE A 156 -7.10 1.67 1.14
C PHE A 156 -5.67 1.16 1.14
N CYS A 157 -5.42 0.10 0.41
CA CYS A 157 -4.08 -0.44 0.18
C CYS A 157 -3.74 -0.40 -1.31
N HIS A 158 -2.46 -0.49 -1.62
CA HIS A 158 -1.99 -0.49 -3.01
C HIS A 158 -2.24 -1.84 -3.68
N TYR A 159 -2.12 -2.93 -2.90
CA TYR A 159 -2.30 -4.29 -3.39
C TYR A 159 -3.36 -5.03 -2.60
N ALA A 160 -4.27 -5.69 -3.32
CA ALA A 160 -5.10 -6.76 -2.78
C ALA A 160 -4.22 -7.99 -2.44
N PRO A 161 -4.73 -8.99 -1.72
CA PRO A 161 -3.99 -10.22 -1.41
C PRO A 161 -3.84 -11.10 -2.66
N TYR A 162 -2.89 -10.78 -3.52
CA TYR A 162 -2.63 -11.48 -4.77
C TYR A 162 -1.93 -12.82 -4.55
N ASP A 163 -2.42 -13.86 -5.21
CA ASP A 163 -1.83 -15.19 -5.21
C ASP A 163 -0.37 -15.18 -5.75
N PHE A 164 -0.07 -14.35 -6.73
CA PHE A 164 1.26 -14.27 -7.33
C PHE A 164 2.35 -13.77 -6.36
N MET A 165 1.97 -13.02 -5.33
CA MET A 165 2.90 -12.56 -4.31
C MET A 165 3.36 -13.68 -3.38
N LEU A 166 2.64 -14.79 -3.37
CA LEU A 166 2.90 -15.94 -2.51
C LEU A 166 3.75 -17.02 -3.18
N ARG A 167 4.07 -16.88 -4.46
CA ARG A 167 4.86 -17.86 -5.21
C ARG A 167 5.80 -17.22 -6.21
N GLN A 168 6.88 -17.92 -6.50
CA GLN A 168 7.82 -17.50 -7.56
C GLN A 168 7.27 -17.90 -8.95
N PRO A 169 7.59 -17.13 -10.00
CA PRO A 169 7.22 -17.50 -11.37
C PRO A 169 7.66 -18.92 -11.71
N GLY A 170 6.75 -19.72 -12.27
CA GLY A 170 7.00 -21.12 -12.67
C GLY A 170 6.86 -22.13 -11.55
N GLU A 171 6.61 -21.75 -10.31
CA GLU A 171 6.26 -22.68 -9.24
C GLU A 171 4.80 -23.14 -9.39
N PRO A 172 4.52 -24.43 -9.09
CA PRO A 172 3.16 -24.93 -9.14
C PRO A 172 2.27 -24.23 -8.12
N LYS A 173 1.05 -23.96 -8.50
CA LYS A 173 0.03 -23.38 -7.63
C LYS A 173 -0.20 -24.29 -6.42
N GLN A 174 -0.12 -23.72 -5.23
CA GLN A 174 -0.34 -24.45 -3.98
C GLN A 174 -1.65 -23.98 -3.34
N GLY A 175 -2.62 -24.90 -3.27
CA GLY A 175 -3.92 -24.61 -2.68
C GLY A 175 -4.87 -23.88 -3.64
N ILE A 176 -5.99 -23.46 -3.07
CA ILE A 176 -7.07 -22.76 -3.76
C ILE A 176 -7.26 -21.43 -3.03
N PRO A 177 -7.12 -20.29 -3.74
CA PRO A 177 -7.36 -19.00 -3.13
C PRO A 177 -8.80 -18.87 -2.63
N VAL A 178 -8.96 -18.43 -1.39
CA VAL A 178 -10.26 -18.08 -0.81
C VAL A 178 -10.21 -16.63 -0.32
N PRO A 179 -11.30 -15.87 -0.42
CA PRO A 179 -11.32 -14.45 -0.07
C PRO A 179 -11.39 -14.24 1.46
N LEU A 180 -10.51 -14.89 2.24
CA LEU A 180 -10.60 -14.91 3.69
C LEU A 180 -10.51 -13.51 4.32
N TYR A 181 -9.62 -12.66 3.80
CA TYR A 181 -9.51 -11.28 4.28
C TYR A 181 -10.81 -10.50 4.06
N ASN A 182 -11.39 -10.62 2.87
CA ASN A 182 -12.62 -9.92 2.51
C ASN A 182 -13.86 -10.48 3.20
N LEU A 183 -13.87 -11.77 3.57
CA LEU A 183 -14.93 -12.34 4.43
C LEU A 183 -15.01 -11.67 5.81
N VAL A 184 -13.93 -11.01 6.23
CA VAL A 184 -13.87 -10.34 7.54
C VAL A 184 -13.89 -8.83 7.40
N TYR A 185 -13.27 -8.26 6.37
CA TYR A 185 -12.95 -6.83 6.28
C TYR A 185 -13.33 -6.16 4.95
N HIS A 186 -14.19 -6.77 4.13
CA HIS A 186 -14.50 -6.25 2.79
C HIS A 186 -15.00 -4.80 2.81
N ASP A 187 -15.86 -4.46 3.73
CA ASP A 187 -16.47 -3.14 3.89
C ASP A 187 -15.59 -2.13 4.64
N CYS A 188 -14.40 -2.54 5.11
CA CYS A 188 -13.51 -1.73 5.93
C CYS A 188 -12.39 -1.06 5.15
N VAL A 189 -11.83 -1.72 4.13
CA VAL A 189 -10.64 -1.27 3.39
C VAL A 189 -10.82 -1.51 1.91
N ILE A 190 -10.54 -0.50 1.10
CA ILE A 190 -10.54 -0.65 -0.36
C ILE A 190 -9.25 -1.37 -0.78
N ALA A 191 -9.41 -2.53 -1.42
CA ALA A 191 -8.32 -3.36 -1.94
C ALA A 191 -8.37 -3.40 -3.47
N PRO A 192 -7.47 -2.68 -4.18
CA PRO A 192 -7.45 -2.66 -5.64
C PRO A 192 -6.85 -3.94 -6.23
N TRP A 193 -7.36 -4.32 -7.41
CA TRP A 193 -6.91 -5.47 -8.18
C TRP A 193 -6.35 -5.03 -9.53
N MET A 194 -5.14 -5.48 -9.87
CA MET A 194 -4.49 -5.17 -11.16
C MET A 194 -5.20 -5.91 -12.29
N MET A 195 -5.84 -5.17 -13.19
CA MET A 195 -6.62 -5.73 -14.29
C MET A 195 -5.77 -6.11 -15.51
N ASP A 196 -4.54 -5.63 -15.56
CA ASP A 196 -3.56 -5.91 -16.62
C ASP A 196 -2.70 -7.17 -16.35
N LYS A 197 -2.81 -7.76 -15.17
CA LYS A 197 -2.15 -9.02 -14.82
C LYS A 197 -3.01 -10.21 -15.25
N VAL A 198 -3.05 -10.47 -16.54
CA VAL A 198 -3.69 -11.65 -17.12
C VAL A 198 -2.61 -12.55 -17.68
N SER A 199 -2.50 -13.76 -17.15
CA SER A 199 -1.71 -14.83 -17.74
C SER A 199 -2.63 -15.93 -18.26
N GLU A 200 -2.10 -16.87 -19.05
CA GLU A 200 -2.86 -18.04 -19.52
C GLU A 200 -3.38 -18.90 -18.36
N GLU A 201 -2.75 -18.80 -17.18
CA GLU A 201 -3.07 -19.59 -15.99
C GLU A 201 -3.89 -18.81 -14.95
N GLU A 202 -3.96 -17.47 -15.05
CA GLU A 202 -4.52 -16.62 -14.01
C GLU A 202 -5.31 -15.46 -14.62
N ASP A 203 -6.55 -15.31 -14.19
CA ASP A 203 -7.38 -14.18 -14.56
C ASP A 203 -7.72 -13.34 -13.30
N TYR A 204 -6.95 -12.28 -13.08
CA TYR A 204 -7.17 -11.38 -11.96
C TYR A 204 -8.50 -10.65 -12.01
N MET A 205 -9.12 -10.50 -13.17
CA MET A 205 -10.48 -10.00 -13.29
C MET A 205 -11.47 -10.90 -12.55
N LEU A 206 -11.35 -12.24 -12.67
CA LEU A 206 -12.20 -13.18 -11.94
C LEU A 206 -11.99 -13.10 -10.43
N TYR A 207 -10.74 -12.93 -9.99
CA TYR A 207 -10.44 -12.70 -8.57
C TYR A 207 -10.98 -11.35 -8.09
N ALA A 208 -10.85 -10.28 -8.87
CA ALA A 208 -11.43 -8.99 -8.54
C ALA A 208 -12.95 -9.07 -8.38
N LEU A 209 -13.64 -9.76 -9.30
CA LEU A 209 -15.09 -10.00 -9.23
C LEU A 209 -15.46 -10.82 -8.00
N LEU A 210 -14.74 -11.93 -7.74
CA LEU A 210 -15.00 -12.80 -6.58
C LEU A 210 -14.83 -12.03 -5.25
N ASN A 211 -13.92 -11.08 -5.20
CA ASN A 211 -13.61 -10.29 -4.03
C ASN A 211 -14.37 -8.97 -3.94
N GLY A 212 -15.16 -8.59 -4.96
CA GLY A 212 -15.82 -7.28 -5.00
C GLY A 212 -14.84 -6.11 -4.98
N GLY A 213 -13.61 -6.32 -5.45
CA GLY A 213 -12.51 -5.39 -5.35
C GLY A 213 -12.55 -4.25 -6.37
N ALA A 214 -11.83 -3.18 -6.10
CA ALA A 214 -11.67 -2.06 -7.02
C ALA A 214 -10.71 -2.43 -8.16
N PRO A 215 -11.00 -2.09 -9.43
CA PRO A 215 -10.09 -2.35 -10.54
C PRO A 215 -9.05 -1.24 -10.65
N TYR A 216 -7.82 -1.58 -11.06
CA TYR A 216 -6.87 -0.61 -11.57
C TYR A 216 -6.01 -1.18 -12.70
N LEU A 217 -5.49 -0.29 -13.56
CA LEU A 217 -4.56 -0.60 -14.63
C LEU A 217 -3.23 0.08 -14.35
N ILE A 218 -2.14 -0.65 -14.55
CA ILE A 218 -0.79 -0.10 -14.53
C ILE A 218 -0.37 0.09 -15.99
N ARG A 219 -0.37 1.34 -16.44
CA ARG A 219 0.22 1.69 -17.73
C ARG A 219 1.66 2.07 -17.51
N ASP A 220 2.57 1.36 -18.21
CA ASP A 220 3.99 1.70 -18.23
C ASP A 220 4.49 2.16 -16.86
N ALA A 221 4.25 1.35 -15.82
CA ALA A 221 4.88 1.61 -14.55
C ALA A 221 6.39 1.59 -14.78
N ALA A 222 6.87 2.71 -15.22
CA ALA A 222 8.26 2.98 -15.55
C ALA A 222 9.07 3.04 -14.26
N TYR A 223 9.05 1.96 -13.50
CA TYR A 223 10.05 1.73 -12.48
C TYR A 223 11.30 1.22 -13.22
N PRO A 224 12.37 2.02 -13.28
CA PRO A 224 13.63 1.46 -13.72
C PRO A 224 13.91 0.27 -12.81
N ASN A 225 14.07 -0.91 -13.40
CA ASN A 225 14.61 -2.02 -12.63
C ASN A 225 16.02 -1.64 -12.14
N PHE A 226 16.59 -2.41 -11.21
CA PHE A 226 17.90 -2.14 -10.62
C PHE A 226 19.03 -1.99 -11.64
N ASP A 227 18.86 -2.48 -12.86
CA ASP A 227 19.84 -2.40 -13.96
C ASP A 227 19.63 -1.17 -14.84
N GLY A 228 18.66 -0.30 -14.52
CA GLY A 228 18.35 0.90 -15.32
C GLY A 228 17.63 0.59 -16.65
N ALA A 229 17.25 -0.67 -16.88
CA ALA A 229 16.40 -1.03 -17.99
C ALA A 229 14.94 -0.87 -17.56
N PHE A 230 14.15 -0.18 -18.36
CA PHE A 230 12.70 -0.24 -18.21
C PHE A 230 12.27 -1.61 -18.71
N GLU A 231 11.58 -2.38 -17.90
CA GLU A 231 10.77 -3.45 -18.45
C GLU A 231 9.79 -2.79 -19.41
N ALA A 232 9.79 -3.25 -20.67
CA ALA A 232 8.80 -2.81 -21.64
C ALA A 232 7.42 -3.10 -21.04
N GLY A 233 6.70 -2.06 -20.66
CA GLY A 233 5.37 -2.19 -20.11
C GLY A 233 4.51 -2.97 -21.09
N VAL A 234 3.56 -3.74 -20.59
CA VAL A 234 2.53 -4.34 -21.42
C VAL A 234 1.77 -3.19 -22.07
N GLU A 235 1.80 -3.11 -23.40
CA GLU A 235 1.03 -2.11 -24.13
C GLU A 235 -0.44 -2.32 -23.82
N LEU A 236 -1.06 -1.39 -23.07
CA LEU A 236 -2.48 -1.47 -22.74
C LEU A 236 -3.28 -1.26 -24.02
N LYS A 237 -4.16 -2.20 -24.32
CA LYS A 237 -5.22 -2.04 -25.31
C LYS A 237 -6.37 -1.26 -24.64
N LEU A 238 -6.18 0.04 -24.52
CA LEU A 238 -6.96 0.91 -23.63
C LEU A 238 -8.48 0.70 -23.72
N GLU A 239 -9.03 0.53 -24.92
CA GLU A 239 -10.48 0.34 -25.10
C GLU A 239 -10.98 -1.01 -24.56
N GLU A 240 -10.19 -2.08 -24.72
CA GLU A 240 -10.54 -3.42 -24.21
C GLU A 240 -10.37 -3.47 -22.69
N ASP A 241 -9.29 -2.90 -22.20
CA ASP A 241 -8.97 -2.90 -20.78
C ASP A 241 -9.93 -2.03 -19.98
N ILE A 242 -10.36 -0.87 -20.52
CA ILE A 242 -11.42 -0.06 -19.90
C ILE A 242 -12.75 -0.85 -19.83
N LYS A 243 -13.11 -1.61 -20.85
CA LYS A 243 -14.34 -2.44 -20.80
C LYS A 243 -14.27 -3.50 -19.71
N ARG A 244 -13.11 -4.14 -19.55
CA ARG A 244 -12.89 -5.12 -18.48
C ARG A 244 -12.94 -4.46 -17.10
N CYS A 245 -12.23 -3.34 -16.94
CA CYS A 245 -12.27 -2.55 -15.70
C CYS A 245 -13.69 -2.10 -15.36
N LYS A 246 -14.49 -1.70 -16.36
CA LYS A 246 -15.87 -1.28 -16.14
C LYS A 246 -16.72 -2.36 -15.49
N VAL A 247 -16.60 -3.60 -15.90
CA VAL A 247 -17.35 -4.72 -15.31
C VAL A 247 -17.04 -4.86 -13.82
N VAL A 248 -15.75 -4.79 -13.47
CA VAL A 248 -15.31 -4.87 -12.07
C VAL A 248 -15.70 -3.62 -11.29
N SER A 249 -15.55 -2.43 -11.90
CA SER A 249 -15.92 -1.16 -11.29
C SER A 249 -17.43 -1.08 -10.98
N ASP A 250 -18.29 -1.52 -11.90
CA ASP A 250 -19.74 -1.51 -11.70
C ASP A 250 -20.16 -2.43 -10.54
N LEU A 251 -19.47 -3.57 -10.38
CA LEU A 251 -19.69 -4.43 -9.21
C LEU A 251 -19.16 -3.78 -7.93
N HIS A 252 -17.92 -3.26 -7.97
CA HIS A 252 -17.31 -2.62 -6.82
C HIS A 252 -18.15 -1.42 -6.31
N GLU A 253 -18.61 -0.54 -7.20
CA GLU A 253 -19.49 0.58 -6.84
C GLU A 253 -20.71 0.12 -6.04
N LYS A 254 -21.26 -1.03 -6.41
CA LYS A 254 -22.44 -1.60 -5.75
C LYS A 254 -22.13 -2.20 -4.39
N VAL A 255 -21.00 -2.90 -4.25
CA VAL A 255 -20.70 -3.74 -3.06
C VAL A 255 -19.60 -3.18 -2.16
N ALA A 256 -18.93 -2.09 -2.52
CA ALA A 256 -17.76 -1.59 -1.78
C ALA A 256 -18.01 -1.31 -0.28
N LYS A 257 -19.26 -1.05 0.10
CA LYS A 257 -19.68 -0.80 1.48
C LYS A 257 -20.48 -1.96 2.08
N CYS A 258 -20.51 -3.10 1.42
CA CYS A 258 -21.22 -4.28 1.86
C CYS A 258 -20.27 -5.26 2.55
N GLU A 259 -20.72 -5.89 3.61
CA GLU A 259 -20.02 -7.05 4.17
C GLU A 259 -20.04 -8.21 3.17
N MET A 260 -18.94 -8.95 3.07
CA MET A 260 -18.93 -10.25 2.39
C MET A 260 -19.42 -11.31 3.38
N VAL A 261 -20.67 -11.76 3.22
CA VAL A 261 -21.31 -12.61 4.22
C VAL A 261 -21.18 -14.11 3.94
N ARG A 262 -20.75 -14.48 2.75
CA ARG A 262 -20.59 -15.89 2.38
C ARG A 262 -19.65 -16.07 1.21
N HIS A 263 -18.84 -17.14 1.30
CA HIS A 263 -18.07 -17.69 0.18
C HIS A 263 -18.28 -19.19 0.12
N GLU A 264 -18.46 -19.73 -1.07
CA GLU A 264 -18.69 -21.16 -1.26
C GLU A 264 -18.14 -21.68 -2.60
N MET A 265 -17.75 -22.95 -2.60
CA MET A 265 -17.42 -23.70 -3.81
C MET A 265 -18.66 -24.47 -4.25
N ILE A 266 -19.14 -24.17 -5.46
CA ILE A 266 -20.37 -24.78 -5.99
C ILE A 266 -20.08 -26.24 -6.36
N ASP A 267 -20.96 -27.15 -5.92
CA ASP A 267 -20.84 -28.60 -6.16
C ASP A 267 -19.48 -29.20 -5.72
N ASN A 268 -18.85 -28.61 -4.69
CA ASN A 268 -17.49 -28.93 -4.24
C ASN A 268 -16.43 -28.78 -5.35
N ASN A 269 -16.69 -27.97 -6.37
CA ASN A 269 -15.74 -27.68 -7.43
C ASN A 269 -14.99 -26.37 -7.12
N PRO A 270 -13.69 -26.43 -6.85
CA PRO A 270 -12.90 -25.23 -6.51
C PRO A 270 -12.76 -24.24 -7.67
N MET A 271 -13.05 -24.67 -8.89
CA MET A 271 -13.02 -23.81 -10.08
C MET A 271 -14.32 -23.01 -10.26
N ILE A 272 -15.36 -23.30 -9.48
CA ILE A 272 -16.64 -22.61 -9.51
C ILE A 272 -16.93 -22.08 -8.11
N GLN A 273 -16.65 -20.79 -7.91
CA GLN A 273 -16.77 -20.15 -6.63
C GLN A 273 -17.86 -19.07 -6.67
N ARG A 274 -18.51 -18.84 -5.55
CA ARG A 274 -19.51 -17.80 -5.38
C ARG A 274 -19.30 -17.06 -4.08
N THR A 275 -19.36 -15.75 -4.16
CA THR A 275 -19.38 -14.84 -3.03
C THR A 275 -20.77 -14.20 -2.92
N THR A 276 -21.24 -13.97 -1.71
CA THR A 276 -22.49 -13.26 -1.43
C THR A 276 -22.20 -12.06 -0.52
N PHE A 277 -22.71 -10.91 -0.90
CA PHE A 277 -22.61 -9.66 -0.15
C PHE A 277 -23.90 -9.38 0.63
N SER A 278 -23.81 -8.52 1.64
CA SER A 278 -24.91 -8.22 2.57
C SER A 278 -26.15 -7.58 1.91
N ASP A 279 -25.99 -6.96 0.73
CA ASP A 279 -27.10 -6.45 -0.10
C ASP A 279 -27.78 -7.53 -0.97
N GLY A 280 -27.33 -8.78 -0.88
CA GLY A 280 -27.81 -9.91 -1.67
C GLY A 280 -27.15 -10.10 -3.03
N THR A 281 -26.19 -9.27 -3.40
CA THR A 281 -25.37 -9.44 -4.62
C THR A 281 -24.55 -10.72 -4.55
N GLN A 282 -24.49 -11.48 -5.65
CA GLN A 282 -23.71 -12.72 -5.78
C GLN A 282 -22.88 -12.69 -7.04
#